data_7176d8a6c5e39438341fef17265829ac
#
_entry.id   7176d8a6c5e39438341fef17265829ac
#
_cell.length_a   1.000
_cell.length_b   1.000
_cell.length_c   1.000
_cell.angle_alpha   90.00
_cell.angle_beta   90.00
_cell.angle_gamma   90.00
#
_symmetry.space_group_name_H-M   'P 1'
#
loop_
_entity.id
_entity.type
_entity.pdbx_description
1 polymer ?
#
loop_
_entity_poly.entity_id
_entity_poly.type
_entity_poly.pdbx_seq_one_letter_code
_entity_poly.pdbx_strand_id
1 'polypeptide(L)'
;MVLQRKNKNRQTIEMSVVIIAEAGVNHNGSMASAKRLIDAAVEAGAGYVKFQTFKAETLVTQTAQKAEYQKSITDKNESQFDMIKNLELDKAAHEELIEYCNSKDIRFLSTAFDHDSIDMLAELDI
;
A
#
# COMPACT_ATOMS: atom_id res chain seq x y z
N MET A 1 -2.94 -56.94 24.89
CA MET A 1 -1.75 -56.35 24.25
C MET A 1 -2.23 -55.48 23.08
N VAL A 2 -2.35 -54.17 23.31
CA VAL A 2 -2.86 -53.22 22.31
C VAL A 2 -1.66 -52.70 21.53
N LEU A 3 -1.60 -53.01 20.24
CA LEU A 3 -0.59 -52.51 19.31
C LEU A 3 -0.86 -51.03 19.01
N GLN A 4 -0.11 -50.15 19.66
CA GLN A 4 -0.06 -48.73 19.25
C GLN A 4 0.68 -48.64 17.92
N ARG A 5 -0.06 -48.46 16.82
CA ARG A 5 0.49 -48.00 15.54
C ARG A 5 0.98 -46.55 15.70
N LYS A 6 2.29 -46.37 15.84
CA LYS A 6 2.95 -45.08 15.68
C LYS A 6 2.75 -44.60 14.24
N ASN A 7 1.83 -43.67 14.03
CA ASN A 7 1.68 -42.95 12.77
C ASN A 7 2.84 -41.96 12.66
N LYS A 8 3.97 -42.39 12.12
CA LYS A 8 5.07 -41.53 11.69
C LYS A 8 4.65 -40.91 10.36
N ASN A 9 4.75 -39.56 10.27
CA ASN A 9 4.56 -38.68 9.12
C ASN A 9 3.15 -38.06 8.95
N ARG A 10 2.67 -37.34 9.97
CA ARG A 10 1.94 -36.12 9.67
C ARG A 10 2.95 -34.96 9.69
N GLN A 11 3.47 -34.57 8.54
CA GLN A 11 3.97 -33.22 8.36
C GLN A 11 2.75 -32.30 8.56
N THR A 12 2.71 -31.65 9.71
CA THR A 12 1.81 -30.52 9.93
C THR A 12 2.30 -29.42 8.98
N ILE A 13 1.60 -29.21 7.89
CA ILE A 13 1.79 -28.01 7.07
C ILE A 13 1.25 -26.89 7.95
N GLU A 14 2.14 -26.14 8.58
CA GLU A 14 1.78 -24.86 9.21
C GLU A 14 1.40 -23.90 8.08
N MET A 15 0.10 -23.78 7.84
CA MET A 15 -0.43 -22.76 6.95
C MET A 15 -0.45 -21.44 7.72
N SER A 16 0.53 -20.58 7.49
CA SER A 16 0.53 -19.22 8.01
C SER A 16 -0.29 -18.33 7.08
N VAL A 17 -1.26 -17.62 7.60
CA VAL A 17 -2.01 -16.58 6.88
C VAL A 17 -1.19 -15.31 6.90
N VAL A 18 -0.95 -14.73 5.72
CA VAL A 18 -0.31 -13.41 5.60
C VAL A 18 -1.38 -12.33 5.67
N ILE A 19 -1.21 -11.37 6.56
CA ILE A 19 -2.10 -10.22 6.70
C ILE A 19 -1.42 -9.02 6.06
N ILE A 20 -2.14 -8.39 5.12
CA ILE A 20 -1.71 -7.18 4.41
C ILE A 20 -2.65 -6.05 4.85
N ALA A 21 -2.11 -5.03 5.52
CA ALA A 21 -2.85 -3.83 5.86
C ALA A 21 -2.92 -2.89 4.65
N GLU A 22 -4.13 -2.49 4.24
CA GLU A 22 -4.33 -1.57 3.12
C GLU A 22 -4.26 -0.13 3.60
N ALA A 23 -3.16 0.56 3.33
CA ALA A 23 -3.00 1.99 3.54
C ALA A 23 -3.59 2.81 2.37
N GLY A 24 -3.48 2.26 1.16
CA GLY A 24 -4.00 2.88 -0.05
C GLY A 24 -3.48 4.30 -0.25
N VAL A 25 -4.40 5.24 -0.47
CA VAL A 25 -4.11 6.68 -0.59
C VAL A 25 -4.55 7.50 0.65
N ASN A 26 -4.82 6.84 1.77
CA ASN A 26 -5.31 7.48 3.00
C ASN A 26 -4.28 8.40 3.68
N HIS A 27 -3.06 8.45 3.16
CA HIS A 27 -2.03 9.41 3.56
C HIS A 27 -2.35 10.86 3.13
N ASN A 28 -3.28 11.07 2.20
CA ASN A 28 -3.69 12.39 1.67
C ASN A 28 -2.49 13.28 1.24
N GLY A 29 -1.47 12.69 0.62
CA GLY A 29 -0.26 13.38 0.19
C GLY A 29 0.73 13.74 1.31
N SER A 30 0.47 13.32 2.55
CA SER A 30 1.32 13.62 3.70
C SER A 30 2.19 12.43 4.08
N MET A 31 3.52 12.59 4.04
CA MET A 31 4.49 11.59 4.50
C MET A 31 4.34 11.26 5.98
N ALA A 32 4.02 12.27 6.81
CA ALA A 32 3.75 12.04 8.23
C ALA A 32 2.52 11.16 8.43
N SER A 33 1.46 11.34 7.62
CA SER A 33 0.28 10.48 7.64
C SER A 33 0.59 9.08 7.12
N ALA A 34 1.38 8.95 6.06
CA ALA A 34 1.82 7.66 5.54
C ALA A 34 2.57 6.85 6.60
N LYS A 35 3.51 7.47 7.32
CA LYS A 35 4.22 6.83 8.43
C LYS A 35 3.30 6.41 9.57
N ARG A 36 2.29 7.20 9.92
CA ARG A 36 1.28 6.81 10.92
C ARG A 36 0.44 5.61 10.47
N LEU A 37 0.15 5.48 9.17
CA LEU A 37 -0.53 4.28 8.63
C LEU A 37 0.36 3.04 8.76
N ILE A 38 1.66 3.18 8.54
CA ILE A 38 2.62 2.09 8.78
C ILE A 38 2.65 1.71 10.26
N ASP A 39 2.73 2.68 11.18
CA ASP A 39 2.71 2.42 12.63
C ASP A 39 1.43 1.68 13.04
N ALA A 40 0.27 2.08 12.52
CA ALA A 40 -1.00 1.41 12.78
C ALA A 40 -1.02 -0.04 12.23
N ALA A 41 -0.44 -0.28 11.06
CA ALA A 41 -0.31 -1.63 10.50
C ALA A 41 0.58 -2.52 11.36
N VAL A 42 1.69 -1.98 11.89
CA VAL A 42 2.59 -2.68 12.82
C VAL A 42 1.85 -3.01 14.12
N GLU A 43 1.14 -2.05 14.70
CA GLU A 43 0.37 -2.24 15.94
C GLU A 43 -0.73 -3.31 15.76
N ALA A 44 -1.34 -3.36 14.57
CA ALA A 44 -2.34 -4.38 14.21
C ALA A 44 -1.75 -5.78 13.94
N GLY A 45 -0.42 -5.92 13.92
CA GLY A 45 0.26 -7.20 13.67
C GLY A 45 0.24 -7.64 12.20
N ALA A 46 0.09 -6.70 11.25
CA ALA A 46 0.17 -7.02 9.83
C ALA A 46 1.61 -7.33 9.40
N GLY A 47 1.78 -8.28 8.48
CA GLY A 47 3.09 -8.61 7.90
C GLY A 47 3.51 -7.65 6.78
N TYR A 48 2.52 -7.00 6.17
CA TYR A 48 2.70 -6.05 5.08
C TYR A 48 1.79 -4.84 5.25
N VAL A 49 2.25 -3.69 4.76
CA VAL A 49 1.42 -2.51 4.52
C VAL A 49 1.44 -2.18 3.03
N LYS A 50 0.26 -1.97 2.43
CA LYS A 50 0.14 -1.76 0.99
C LYS A 50 -0.39 -0.37 0.67
N PHE A 51 0.36 0.33 -0.19
CA PHE A 51 0.03 1.63 -0.76
C PHE A 51 -0.43 1.49 -2.22
N GLN A 52 -0.60 2.61 -2.90
CA GLN A 52 -0.92 2.69 -4.32
C GLN A 52 0.10 3.59 -5.02
N THR A 53 0.53 3.17 -6.21
CA THR A 53 1.52 3.87 -7.02
C THR A 53 0.93 4.16 -8.39
N PHE A 54 0.91 5.42 -8.77
CA PHE A 54 0.34 5.87 -10.04
C PHE A 54 0.94 7.21 -10.46
N LYS A 55 0.77 7.52 -11.74
CA LYS A 55 0.98 8.85 -12.31
C LYS A 55 -0.37 9.47 -12.61
N ALA A 56 -0.66 10.63 -12.05
CA ALA A 56 -1.94 11.31 -12.23
C ALA A 56 -2.23 11.57 -13.72
N GLU A 57 -1.20 11.86 -14.50
CA GLU A 57 -1.28 12.11 -15.93
C GLU A 57 -1.78 10.91 -16.75
N THR A 58 -1.59 9.69 -16.25
CA THR A 58 -2.03 8.46 -16.93
C THR A 58 -3.41 7.99 -16.48
N LEU A 59 -3.87 8.40 -15.29
CA LEU A 59 -5.15 7.98 -14.73
C LEU A 59 -6.32 8.87 -15.14
N VAL A 60 -6.10 10.18 -15.24
CA VAL A 60 -7.17 11.16 -15.52
C VAL A 60 -6.68 12.25 -16.46
N THR A 61 -7.61 12.83 -17.23
CA THR A 61 -7.33 14.04 -17.98
C THR A 61 -7.32 15.25 -17.04
N GLN A 62 -6.47 16.23 -17.32
CA GLN A 62 -6.37 17.46 -16.51
C GLN A 62 -7.69 18.24 -16.41
N THR A 63 -8.59 18.04 -17.37
CA THR A 63 -9.90 18.69 -17.43
C THR A 63 -11.03 17.88 -16.82
N ALA A 64 -10.76 16.66 -16.30
CA ALA A 64 -11.78 15.86 -15.67
C ALA A 64 -12.30 16.54 -14.39
N GLN A 65 -13.63 16.55 -14.24
CA GLN A 65 -14.27 17.10 -13.05
C GLN A 65 -14.42 16.01 -11.98
N LYS A 66 -14.38 16.44 -10.71
CA LYS A 66 -14.65 15.56 -9.57
C LYS A 66 -16.08 15.00 -9.62
N ALA A 67 -16.26 13.76 -9.17
CA ALA A 67 -17.58 13.20 -8.92
C ALA A 67 -18.31 13.97 -7.80
N GLU A 68 -19.64 13.94 -7.81
CA GLU A 68 -20.47 14.72 -6.87
C GLU A 68 -20.14 14.47 -5.39
N TYR A 69 -19.85 13.22 -5.01
CA TYR A 69 -19.51 12.87 -3.63
C TYR A 69 -18.13 13.43 -3.21
N GLN A 70 -17.20 13.60 -4.16
CA GLN A 70 -15.87 14.17 -3.90
C GLN A 70 -15.95 15.68 -3.69
N LYS A 71 -16.87 16.37 -4.38
CA LYS A 71 -17.11 17.81 -4.24
C LYS A 71 -17.62 18.22 -2.85
N SER A 72 -18.26 17.29 -2.14
CA SER A 72 -18.76 17.53 -0.78
C SER A 72 -17.66 17.47 0.30
N ILE A 73 -16.52 16.84 0.01
CA ILE A 73 -15.46 16.54 0.98
C ILE A 73 -14.21 17.41 0.72
N THR A 74 -13.99 17.85 -0.52
CA THR A 74 -12.79 18.59 -0.97
C THR A 74 -13.15 19.97 -1.51
N ASP A 75 -12.12 20.82 -1.72
CA ASP A 75 -12.31 22.15 -2.31
C ASP A 75 -13.03 22.04 -3.66
N LYS A 76 -14.12 22.80 -3.82
CA LYS A 76 -14.96 22.82 -5.02
C LYS A 76 -14.22 23.32 -6.28
N ASN A 77 -13.13 24.07 -6.09
CA ASN A 77 -12.32 24.63 -7.18
C ASN A 77 -11.20 23.70 -7.65
N GLU A 78 -10.92 22.64 -6.90
CA GLU A 78 -9.90 21.65 -7.25
C GLU A 78 -10.44 20.68 -8.32
N SER A 79 -9.68 20.43 -9.38
CA SER A 79 -10.03 19.43 -10.39
C SER A 79 -9.81 18.01 -9.87
N GLN A 80 -10.39 17.00 -10.54
CA GLN A 80 -10.11 15.60 -10.23
C GLN A 80 -8.61 15.28 -10.43
N PHE A 81 -7.98 15.91 -11.45
CA PHE A 81 -6.55 15.75 -11.69
C PHE A 81 -5.73 16.26 -10.50
N ASP A 82 -6.01 17.48 -10.01
CA ASP A 82 -5.27 18.07 -8.89
C ASP A 82 -5.43 17.21 -7.62
N MET A 83 -6.64 16.72 -7.34
CA MET A 83 -6.89 15.83 -6.23
C MET A 83 -6.05 14.56 -6.32
N ILE A 84 -6.01 13.89 -7.47
CA ILE A 84 -5.23 12.67 -7.69
C ILE A 84 -3.74 12.97 -7.68
N LYS A 85 -3.30 14.09 -8.26
CA LYS A 85 -1.90 14.53 -8.25
C LYS A 85 -1.37 14.74 -6.84
N ASN A 86 -2.17 15.27 -5.94
CA ASN A 86 -1.81 15.43 -4.53
C ASN A 86 -1.64 14.11 -3.78
N LEU A 87 -2.21 13.01 -4.31
CA LEU A 87 -2.07 11.66 -3.74
C LEU A 87 -0.92 10.85 -4.35
N GLU A 88 -0.27 11.37 -5.38
CA GLU A 88 0.85 10.71 -6.03
C GLU A 88 2.07 10.69 -5.09
N LEU A 89 2.67 9.52 -4.97
CA LEU A 89 3.95 9.32 -4.28
C LEU A 89 5.05 9.15 -5.33
N ASP A 90 6.07 9.99 -5.27
CA ASP A 90 7.24 9.87 -6.14
C ASP A 90 8.21 8.77 -5.66
N LYS A 91 9.28 8.54 -6.41
CA LYS A 91 10.30 7.53 -6.08
C LYS A 91 10.95 7.81 -4.72
N ALA A 92 11.27 9.06 -4.42
CA ALA A 92 11.90 9.43 -3.15
C ALA A 92 10.97 9.16 -1.97
N ALA A 93 9.67 9.42 -2.13
CA ALA A 93 8.67 9.08 -1.12
C ALA A 93 8.57 7.56 -0.89
N HIS A 94 8.63 6.75 -1.97
CA HIS A 94 8.65 5.29 -1.85
C HIS A 94 9.90 4.82 -1.10
N GLU A 95 11.08 5.31 -1.46
CA GLU A 95 12.34 4.96 -0.78
C GLU A 95 12.28 5.27 0.72
N GLU A 96 11.75 6.45 1.09
CA GLU A 96 11.57 6.85 2.49
C GLU A 96 10.59 5.94 3.23
N LEU A 97 9.46 5.55 2.60
CA LEU A 97 8.48 4.65 3.21
C LEU A 97 8.99 3.22 3.35
N ILE A 98 9.76 2.73 2.36
CA ILE A 98 10.41 1.42 2.41
C ILE A 98 11.42 1.37 3.56
N GLU A 99 12.27 2.40 3.69
CA GLU A 99 13.22 2.49 4.79
C GLU A 99 12.51 2.54 6.15
N TYR A 100 11.42 3.30 6.23
CA TYR A 100 10.61 3.37 7.45
C TYR A 100 9.98 2.02 7.80
N CYS A 101 9.41 1.31 6.83
CA CYS A 101 8.88 -0.03 7.01
C CYS A 101 9.96 -1.01 7.51
N ASN A 102 11.16 -0.96 6.92
CA ASN A 102 12.27 -1.80 7.34
C ASN A 102 12.67 -1.52 8.80
N SER A 103 12.65 -0.25 9.23
CA SER A 103 12.94 0.13 10.62
C SER A 103 11.90 -0.37 11.62
N LYS A 104 10.70 -0.71 11.16
CA LYS A 104 9.57 -1.20 11.96
C LYS A 104 9.32 -2.72 11.81
N ASP A 105 10.16 -3.42 11.06
CA ASP A 105 10.02 -4.87 10.78
C ASP A 105 8.68 -5.24 10.12
N ILE A 106 8.17 -4.38 9.24
CA ILE A 106 7.02 -4.64 8.39
C ILE A 106 7.44 -4.50 6.92
N ARG A 107 6.84 -5.28 6.02
CA ARG A 107 7.14 -5.23 4.60
C ARG A 107 6.28 -4.20 3.89
N PHE A 108 6.91 -3.43 3.00
CA PHE A 108 6.23 -2.50 2.11
C PHE A 108 5.69 -3.25 0.88
N LEU A 109 4.48 -2.92 0.45
CA LEU A 109 3.90 -3.29 -0.84
C LEU A 109 3.26 -2.08 -1.49
N SER A 110 3.11 -2.11 -2.80
CA SER A 110 2.30 -1.15 -3.51
C SER A 110 1.64 -1.76 -4.75
N THR A 111 0.45 -1.28 -5.10
CA THR A 111 -0.23 -1.63 -6.34
C THR A 111 0.08 -0.57 -7.38
N ALA A 112 0.71 -0.95 -8.48
CA ALA A 112 0.94 -0.07 -9.63
C ALA A 112 -0.30 0.02 -10.51
N PHE A 113 -0.64 1.23 -10.97
CA PHE A 113 -1.81 1.50 -11.82
C PHE A 113 -1.44 1.90 -13.26
N ASP A 114 -0.14 2.02 -13.56
CA ASP A 114 0.38 2.36 -14.89
C ASP A 114 1.76 1.69 -15.11
N HIS A 115 2.23 1.69 -16.35
CA HIS A 115 3.49 1.04 -16.71
C HIS A 115 4.71 1.69 -16.05
N ASP A 116 4.76 3.02 -15.98
CA ASP A 116 5.88 3.73 -15.34
C ASP A 116 5.95 3.38 -13.84
N SER A 117 4.79 3.21 -13.20
CA SER A 117 4.71 2.77 -11.80
C SER A 117 5.17 1.33 -11.61
N ILE A 118 4.86 0.43 -12.56
CA ILE A 118 5.37 -0.96 -12.53
C ILE A 118 6.89 -0.95 -12.62
N ASP A 119 7.45 -0.20 -13.57
CA ASP A 119 8.91 -0.12 -13.77
C ASP A 119 9.60 0.46 -12.52
N MET A 120 9.04 1.52 -11.94
CA MET A 120 9.56 2.12 -10.72
C MET A 120 9.56 1.14 -9.53
N LEU A 121 8.46 0.39 -9.32
CA LEU A 121 8.39 -0.59 -8.25
C LEU A 121 9.36 -1.76 -8.48
N ALA A 122 9.57 -2.18 -9.73
CA ALA A 122 10.55 -3.20 -10.08
C ALA A 122 11.99 -2.72 -9.79
N GLU A 123 12.31 -1.45 -10.06
CA GLU A 123 13.60 -0.85 -9.70
C GLU A 123 13.84 -0.79 -8.19
N LEU A 124 12.78 -0.67 -7.40
CA LEU A 124 12.82 -0.65 -5.94
C LEU A 124 12.78 -2.05 -5.30
N ASP A 125 12.76 -3.09 -6.12
CA ASP A 125 12.67 -4.50 -5.70
C ASP A 125 11.40 -4.83 -4.88
N ILE A 126 10.26 -4.27 -5.31
CA ILE A 126 8.93 -4.41 -4.68
C ILE A 126 8.01 -5.28 -5.55
#